data_ce7cfb31b32955c7a093d4863f8a28f6
#
_entry.id   ce7cfb31b32955c7a093d4863f8a28f6
#
_cell.length_a   1.000
_cell.length_b   1.000
_cell.length_c   1.000
_cell.angle_alpha   90.00
_cell.angle_beta   90.00
_cell.angle_gamma   90.00
#
_symmetry.space_group_name_H-M   'P 1'
#
loop_
_entity.id
_entity.type
_entity.pdbx_description
1 polymer ?
#
loop_
_entity_poly.entity_id
_entity_poly.type
_entity_poly.pdbx_seq_one_letter_code
_entity_poly.pdbx_strand_id
1 'polypeptide(L)'
;MQLTLADIYSAAKVIRGVADGTPLVPSPFMSARSGADFLLKLENMQPIGAFKLRGALNAVAGVTEARGVTCCSTGNHGRGVAYAAGQRGIRAVICMS
;
A
#
# COMPACT_ATOMS: atom_id res chain seq x y z
N MET A 1 -8.89 -10.33 16.31
CA MET A 1 -9.36 -10.54 14.91
C MET A 1 -8.36 -11.44 14.21
N GLN A 2 -8.82 -12.53 13.64
CA GLN A 2 -7.95 -13.44 12.88
C GLN A 2 -8.08 -13.11 11.38
N LEU A 3 -6.95 -12.80 10.72
CA LEU A 3 -6.92 -12.56 9.30
C LEU A 3 -7.09 -13.88 8.54
N THR A 4 -7.95 -13.89 7.52
CA THR A 4 -8.22 -15.06 6.67
C THR A 4 -7.74 -14.84 5.24
N LEU A 5 -7.61 -15.93 4.48
CA LEU A 5 -7.30 -15.84 3.05
C LEU A 5 -8.41 -15.10 2.26
N ALA A 6 -9.65 -15.22 2.68
CA ALA A 6 -10.77 -14.49 2.09
C ALA A 6 -10.63 -12.98 2.24
N ASP A 7 -10.10 -12.50 3.38
CA ASP A 7 -9.82 -11.08 3.59
C ASP A 7 -8.75 -10.57 2.62
N ILE A 8 -7.72 -11.37 2.37
CA ILE A 8 -6.65 -11.05 1.41
C ILE A 8 -7.21 -10.94 0.00
N TYR A 9 -8.03 -11.90 -0.44
CA TYR A 9 -8.66 -11.84 -1.76
C TYR A 9 -9.63 -10.66 -1.89
N SER A 10 -10.35 -10.32 -0.83
CA SER A 10 -11.24 -9.16 -0.81
C SER A 10 -10.43 -7.86 -0.96
N ALA A 11 -9.36 -7.71 -0.20
CA ALA A 11 -8.45 -6.56 -0.31
C ALA A 11 -7.81 -6.48 -1.71
N ALA A 12 -7.40 -7.60 -2.30
CA ALA A 12 -6.85 -7.62 -3.65
C ALA A 12 -7.83 -7.11 -4.72
N LYS A 13 -9.14 -7.39 -4.55
CA LYS A 13 -10.17 -6.84 -5.44
C LYS A 13 -10.31 -5.32 -5.28
N VAL A 14 -10.26 -4.83 -4.05
CA VAL A 14 -10.39 -3.39 -3.73
C VAL A 14 -9.26 -2.56 -4.34
N ILE A 15 -8.02 -3.06 -4.27
CA ILE A 15 -6.83 -2.31 -4.72
C ILE A 15 -6.50 -2.49 -6.20
N ARG A 16 -7.25 -3.36 -6.91
CA ARG A 16 -6.99 -3.70 -8.31
C ARG A 16 -7.03 -2.47 -9.21
N GLY A 17 -6.05 -2.41 -10.12
CA GLY A 17 -5.93 -1.31 -11.08
C GLY A 17 -5.22 -0.06 -10.54
N VAL A 18 -4.92 -0.01 -9.23
CA VAL A 18 -4.17 1.08 -8.62
C VAL A 18 -2.86 0.59 -7.99
N ALA A 19 -2.91 -0.49 -7.24
CA ALA A 19 -1.75 -1.04 -6.51
C ALA A 19 -1.59 -2.54 -6.78
N ASP A 20 -1.39 -2.91 -8.00
CA ASP A 20 -1.15 -4.29 -8.41
C ASP A 20 0.10 -4.43 -9.30
N GLY A 21 0.50 -5.67 -9.54
CA GLY A 21 1.43 -6.01 -10.61
C GLY A 21 2.89 -5.55 -10.46
N THR A 22 3.37 -5.20 -9.25
CA THR A 22 4.80 -4.89 -9.11
C THR A 22 5.67 -6.12 -9.39
N PRO A 23 6.83 -5.94 -10.08
CA PRO A 23 7.71 -7.05 -10.41
C PRO A 23 8.24 -7.79 -9.19
N LEU A 24 8.45 -9.09 -9.35
CA LEU A 24 9.21 -9.94 -8.45
C LEU A 24 10.45 -10.41 -9.20
N VAL A 25 11.64 -9.98 -8.77
CA VAL A 25 12.90 -10.22 -9.49
C VAL A 25 13.94 -10.89 -8.60
N PRO A 26 14.82 -11.75 -9.14
CA PRO A 26 15.93 -12.33 -8.39
C PRO A 26 16.93 -11.23 -7.99
N SER A 27 17.57 -11.43 -6.83
CA SER A 27 18.69 -10.62 -6.37
C SER A 27 19.95 -11.50 -6.24
N PRO A 28 20.78 -11.60 -7.26
CA PRO A 28 22.00 -12.40 -7.20
C PRO A 28 22.93 -11.98 -6.07
N PHE A 29 23.03 -10.68 -5.81
CA PHE A 29 23.86 -10.14 -4.72
C PHE A 29 23.40 -10.65 -3.35
N MET A 30 22.11 -10.55 -3.03
CA MET A 30 21.58 -11.02 -1.75
C MET A 30 21.60 -12.53 -1.65
N SER A 31 21.34 -13.24 -2.73
CA SER A 31 21.41 -14.70 -2.77
C SER A 31 22.82 -15.20 -2.47
N ALA A 32 23.85 -14.62 -3.08
CA ALA A 32 25.24 -14.98 -2.83
C ALA A 32 25.67 -14.74 -1.37
N ARG A 33 25.16 -13.67 -0.74
CA ARG A 33 25.51 -13.33 0.65
C ARG A 33 24.78 -14.18 1.69
N SER A 34 23.57 -14.61 1.40
CA SER A 34 22.72 -15.33 2.37
C SER A 34 22.81 -16.86 2.23
N GLY A 35 23.25 -17.37 1.09
CA GLY A 35 23.18 -18.78 0.75
C GLY A 35 21.77 -19.29 0.46
N ALA A 36 20.81 -18.38 0.20
CA ALA A 36 19.42 -18.70 -0.11
C ALA A 36 18.96 -17.94 -1.37
N ASP A 37 17.90 -18.39 -2.02
CA ASP A 37 17.31 -17.68 -3.14
C ASP A 37 16.56 -16.44 -2.65
N PHE A 38 17.10 -15.27 -2.97
CA PHE A 38 16.52 -13.98 -2.64
C PHE A 38 15.76 -13.39 -3.84
N LEU A 39 14.50 -13.04 -3.59
CA LEU A 39 13.63 -12.36 -4.55
C LEU A 39 13.24 -10.98 -3.99
N LEU A 40 13.25 -9.98 -4.84
CA LEU A 40 12.83 -8.61 -4.50
C LEU A 40 11.46 -8.31 -5.11
N LYS A 41 10.48 -8.05 -4.27
CA LYS A 41 9.18 -7.50 -4.66
C LYS A 41 9.29 -5.98 -4.74
N LEU A 42 9.31 -5.43 -5.96
CA LEU A 42 9.66 -4.03 -6.21
C LEU A 42 8.51 -3.06 -5.90
N GLU A 43 8.11 -2.97 -4.64
CA GLU A 43 7.05 -2.07 -4.18
C GLU A 43 7.43 -0.57 -4.26
N ASN A 44 8.69 -0.25 -4.47
CA ASN A 44 9.14 1.10 -4.83
C ASN A 44 8.62 1.56 -6.20
N MET A 45 8.11 0.66 -7.03
CA MET A 45 7.46 0.96 -8.31
C MET A 45 5.97 1.32 -8.17
N GLN A 46 5.40 1.27 -6.96
CA GLN A 46 4.04 1.76 -6.72
C GLN A 46 3.93 3.28 -6.98
N PRO A 47 2.74 3.82 -7.31
CA PRO A 47 2.54 5.27 -7.54
C PRO A 47 3.11 6.19 -6.47
N ILE A 48 3.10 5.78 -5.20
CA ILE A 48 3.71 6.54 -4.10
C ILE A 48 5.15 6.12 -3.78
N GLY A 49 5.73 5.19 -4.53
CA GLY A 49 7.07 4.67 -4.30
C GLY A 49 7.20 3.74 -3.08
N ALA A 50 6.10 3.15 -2.58
CA ALA A 50 6.11 2.31 -1.39
C ALA A 50 4.91 1.37 -1.31
N PHE A 51 5.07 0.23 -0.61
CA PHE A 51 4.03 -0.78 -0.38
C PHE A 51 2.83 -0.27 0.43
N LYS A 52 2.98 0.82 1.17
CA LYS A 52 1.92 1.40 2.02
C LYS A 52 0.65 1.77 1.23
N LEU A 53 0.77 1.97 -0.07
CA LEU A 53 -0.37 2.21 -0.95
C LEU A 53 -1.44 1.12 -0.85
N ARG A 54 -1.02 -0.15 -0.76
CA ARG A 54 -1.94 -1.31 -0.69
C ARG A 54 -2.89 -1.21 0.50
N GLY A 55 -2.33 -1.04 1.70
CA GLY A 55 -3.12 -0.92 2.92
C GLY A 55 -3.97 0.35 2.96
N ALA A 56 -3.43 1.46 2.48
CA ALA A 56 -4.15 2.73 2.45
C ALA A 56 -5.38 2.68 1.52
N LEU A 57 -5.25 2.14 0.32
CA LEU A 57 -6.37 1.95 -0.61
C LEU A 57 -7.46 1.07 -0.01
N ASN A 58 -7.07 -0.06 0.59
CA ASN A 58 -8.03 -0.98 1.20
C ASN A 58 -8.75 -0.34 2.39
N ALA A 59 -8.03 0.37 3.27
CA ALA A 59 -8.63 1.04 4.43
C ALA A 59 -9.56 2.18 4.04
N VAL A 60 -9.16 3.03 3.09
CA VAL A 60 -9.94 4.19 2.64
C VAL A 60 -11.17 3.76 1.82
N ALA A 61 -11.16 2.58 1.22
CA ALA A 61 -12.28 2.08 0.42
C ALA A 61 -13.60 2.01 1.20
N GLY A 62 -13.56 1.76 2.51
CA GLY A 62 -14.73 1.71 3.39
C GLY A 62 -15.16 3.07 3.98
N VAL A 63 -14.43 4.15 3.70
CA VAL A 63 -14.73 5.47 4.27
C VAL A 63 -15.79 6.19 3.43
N THR A 64 -16.78 6.78 4.09
CA THR A 64 -17.79 7.63 3.43
C THR A 64 -17.22 9.02 3.16
N GLU A 65 -17.60 9.64 2.05
CA GLU A 65 -17.13 10.97 1.63
C GLU A 65 -17.34 12.05 2.68
N ALA A 66 -18.45 12.02 3.40
CA ALA A 66 -18.81 13.01 4.40
C ALA A 66 -17.87 13.07 5.60
N ARG A 67 -17.11 11.99 5.89
CA ARG A 67 -16.23 11.91 7.08
C ARG A 67 -14.79 12.33 6.80
N GLY A 68 -14.30 12.08 5.60
CA GLY A 68 -12.87 12.24 5.31
C GLY A 68 -11.98 11.27 6.08
N VAL A 69 -10.67 11.47 5.97
CA VAL A 69 -9.66 10.68 6.69
C VAL A 69 -8.61 11.58 7.32
N THR A 70 -8.04 11.13 8.43
CA THR A 70 -6.89 11.78 9.06
C THR A 70 -5.87 10.75 9.53
N CYS A 71 -4.59 11.11 9.48
CA CYS A 71 -3.52 10.32 10.10
C CYS A 71 -2.34 11.19 10.48
N CYS A 72 -1.48 10.68 11.37
CA CYS A 72 -0.20 11.28 11.73
C CYS A 72 0.92 10.47 11.08
N SER A 73 1.65 11.08 10.14
CA SER A 73 2.78 10.42 9.47
C SER A 73 3.61 11.39 8.67
N THR A 74 4.92 11.36 8.85
CA THR A 74 5.90 12.11 8.03
C THR A 74 6.36 11.36 6.80
N GLY A 75 5.92 10.11 6.61
CA GLY A 75 6.46 9.21 5.61
C GLY A 75 5.42 8.57 4.68
N ASN A 76 5.72 7.36 4.25
CA ASN A 76 4.96 6.65 3.21
C ASN A 76 3.52 6.31 3.61
N HIS A 77 3.21 6.21 4.91
CA HIS A 77 1.83 5.99 5.36
C HIS A 77 0.96 7.21 5.05
N GLY A 78 1.41 8.41 5.42
CA GLY A 78 0.68 9.65 5.09
C GLY A 78 0.51 9.86 3.58
N ARG A 79 1.57 9.59 2.79
CA ARG A 79 1.50 9.63 1.32
C ARG A 79 0.47 8.65 0.77
N GLY A 80 0.43 7.43 1.31
CA GLY A 80 -0.54 6.41 0.92
C GLY A 80 -1.97 6.82 1.22
N VAL A 81 -2.24 7.34 2.42
CA VAL A 81 -3.57 7.80 2.83
C VAL A 81 -4.02 9.00 1.97
N ALA A 82 -3.15 9.98 1.75
CA ALA A 82 -3.46 11.13 0.90
C ALA A 82 -3.78 10.72 -0.55
N TYR A 83 -2.98 9.81 -1.11
CA TYR A 83 -3.20 9.30 -2.46
C TYR A 83 -4.53 8.54 -2.56
N ALA A 84 -4.79 7.60 -1.63
CA ALA A 84 -6.01 6.80 -1.62
C ALA A 84 -7.27 7.66 -1.45
N ALA A 85 -7.22 8.66 -0.59
CA ALA A 85 -8.30 9.64 -0.41
C ALA A 85 -8.53 10.46 -1.69
N GLY A 86 -7.46 10.94 -2.31
CA GLY A 86 -7.52 11.68 -3.58
C GLY A 86 -8.16 10.89 -4.70
N GLN A 87 -7.87 9.59 -4.82
CA GLN A 87 -8.51 8.71 -5.81
C GLN A 87 -10.05 8.62 -5.67
N ARG A 88 -10.56 8.93 -4.49
CA ARG A 88 -12.00 8.88 -4.17
C ARG A 88 -12.64 10.25 -3.97
N GLY A 89 -11.89 11.33 -4.14
CA GLY A 89 -12.40 12.68 -3.85
C GLY A 89 -12.69 12.93 -2.37
N ILE A 90 -12.11 12.14 -1.46
CA ILE A 90 -12.30 12.25 -0.01
C ILE A 90 -11.28 13.23 0.57
N ARG A 91 -11.73 14.10 1.47
CA ARG A 91 -10.83 14.99 2.21
C ARG A 91 -9.86 14.19 3.07
N ALA A 92 -8.57 14.52 2.98
CA ALA A 92 -7.53 13.96 3.83
C ALA A 92 -6.79 15.06 4.59
N VAL A 93 -6.51 14.80 5.87
CA VAL A 93 -5.67 15.67 6.72
C VAL A 93 -4.52 14.82 7.24
N ILE A 94 -3.29 15.17 6.85
CA ILE A 94 -2.08 14.46 7.27
C ILE A 94 -1.32 15.35 8.24
N CYS A 95 -1.24 14.92 9.50
CA CYS A 95 -0.47 15.62 10.54
C CYS A 95 0.99 15.16 10.46
N MET A 96 1.89 16.13 10.39
CA MET A 96 3.34 15.87 10.31
C MET A 96 4.07 16.72 11.36
N SER A 97 5.18 16.18 11.86
CA SER A 97 6.11 16.95 12.72
C SER A 97 6.98 17.88 11.87
#